data_506fa0a437703ee2e6d7ce1c010dbe50
#
_entry.id   506fa0a437703ee2e6d7ce1c010dbe50
#
_cell.length_a   1.000
_cell.length_b   1.000
_cell.length_c   1.000
_cell.angle_alpha   90.00
_cell.angle_beta   90.00
_cell.angle_gamma   90.00
#
_symmetry.space_group_name_H-M   'P 1'
#
loop_
_entity.id
_entity.type
_entity.pdbx_description
1 polymer ?
#
loop_
_entity_poly.entity_id
_entity_poly.type
_entity_poly.pdbx_seq_one_letter_code
_entity_poly.pdbx_strand_id
1 'polypeptide(L)'
;MWEIFWSDIAQDCGKGLLAGGASLAIQCVAPRLGRLLKHIRARWAGRKHGHLDTTAPVPRLKRRLAAIFATDVVGYSRLTEVDEEDTHGRLKTCWTEVIDPTIQRHRGRIVKNTGDGALVEFVSVVDAVRCAIEVQRVMAVRNTTVPQDRRIEFRVGVNLGDVIVEPNDIYGDGVNVAARLEGLAAPGGICVSADAWHCVRGKVAAQVVDLGPQRLKNLAEPAHVYAIPPAVGTT
;
A
#
# COMPACT_ATOMS: atom_id res chain seq x y z
N MET A 1 16.68 12.27 -9.96
CA MET A 1 17.75 12.35 -10.97
C MET A 1 17.20 12.43 -12.42
N TRP A 2 15.99 11.95 -12.69
CA TRP A 2 15.33 12.07 -13.99
C TRP A 2 14.60 13.40 -14.18
N GLU A 3 14.07 14.03 -13.11
CA GLU A 3 13.35 15.30 -13.19
C GLU A 3 14.26 16.51 -13.50
N ILE A 4 15.51 16.48 -13.05
CA ILE A 4 16.50 17.53 -13.37
C ILE A 4 16.89 17.48 -14.86
N PHE A 5 16.89 16.29 -15.47
CA PHE A 5 17.25 16.12 -16.87
C PHE A 5 16.20 16.69 -17.84
N TRP A 6 14.91 16.63 -17.50
CA TRP A 6 13.83 17.20 -18.32
C TRP A 6 13.64 18.69 -18.13
N SER A 7 13.98 19.24 -16.97
CA SER A 7 13.92 20.68 -16.68
C SER A 7 14.90 21.46 -17.56
N ASP A 8 16.11 20.97 -17.76
CA ASP A 8 17.14 21.64 -18.56
C ASP A 8 16.85 21.59 -20.07
N ILE A 9 16.17 20.55 -20.54
CA ILE A 9 15.75 20.44 -21.96
C ILE A 9 14.56 21.36 -22.26
N ALA A 10 13.65 21.57 -21.32
CA ALA A 10 12.49 22.43 -21.49
C ALA A 10 12.84 23.93 -21.50
N GLN A 11 13.88 24.35 -20.79
CA GLN A 11 14.32 25.75 -20.76
C GLN A 11 15.09 26.19 -22.03
N ASP A 12 15.78 25.25 -22.69
CA ASP A 12 16.54 25.56 -23.92
C ASP A 12 15.67 25.54 -25.19
N CYS A 13 14.49 24.91 -25.18
CA CYS A 13 13.55 24.90 -26.31
C CYS A 13 12.64 26.13 -26.39
N GLY A 14 12.57 26.98 -25.36
CA GLY A 14 11.62 28.08 -25.25
C GLY A 14 12.02 29.39 -25.98
N LYS A 15 13.19 29.49 -26.57
CA LYS A 15 13.71 30.76 -27.16
C LYS A 15 14.03 30.72 -28.64
N GLY A 16 13.47 29.82 -29.43
CA GLY A 16 13.87 29.70 -30.82
C GLY A 16 12.83 29.21 -31.82
N LEU A 17 11.56 29.47 -31.62
CA LEU A 17 10.50 29.05 -32.56
C LEU A 17 9.79 30.23 -33.21
N LEU A 18 10.50 30.93 -34.09
CA LEU A 18 9.92 31.64 -35.25
C LEU A 18 10.90 31.52 -36.40
N ALA A 19 10.42 30.88 -37.49
CA ALA A 19 11.00 30.79 -38.84
C ALA A 19 12.09 29.74 -39.09
N GLY A 20 11.71 28.65 -39.79
CA GLY A 20 12.55 27.91 -40.73
C GLY A 20 13.06 26.54 -40.29
N GLY A 21 12.39 25.51 -40.78
CA GLY A 21 12.97 24.24 -41.21
C GLY A 21 13.59 23.32 -40.17
N ALA A 22 13.07 22.09 -40.13
CA ALA A 22 13.54 20.93 -39.36
C ALA A 22 15.05 20.54 -39.57
N SER A 23 15.78 21.23 -40.40
CA SER A 23 17.20 20.97 -40.72
C SER A 23 18.19 21.56 -39.71
N LEU A 24 17.82 22.64 -39.00
CA LEU A 24 18.72 23.31 -38.04
C LEU A 24 18.79 22.63 -36.68
N ALA A 25 17.72 21.94 -36.27
CA ALA A 25 17.70 21.22 -34.98
C ALA A 25 18.68 20.04 -34.95
N ILE A 26 18.88 19.37 -36.05
CA ILE A 26 19.80 18.21 -36.17
C ILE A 26 21.27 18.65 -36.11
N GLN A 27 21.61 19.82 -36.60
CA GLN A 27 23.00 20.32 -36.63
C GLN A 27 23.51 20.82 -35.27
N CYS A 28 22.63 21.25 -34.37
CA CYS A 28 23.01 21.71 -33.02
C CYS A 28 23.16 20.57 -32.02
N VAL A 29 22.48 19.44 -32.21
CA VAL A 29 22.48 18.32 -31.25
C VAL A 29 23.60 17.31 -31.54
N ALA A 30 23.99 17.14 -32.80
CA ALA A 30 24.99 16.14 -33.19
C ALA A 30 26.37 16.26 -32.53
N PRO A 31 26.98 17.46 -32.37
CA PRO A 31 28.30 17.57 -31.73
C PRO A 31 28.27 17.39 -30.22
N ARG A 32 27.10 17.63 -29.55
CA ARG A 32 26.95 17.41 -28.13
C ARG A 32 26.70 15.93 -27.79
N LEU A 33 25.95 15.24 -28.65
CA LEU A 33 25.74 13.79 -28.53
C LEU A 33 27.03 13.01 -28.72
N GLY A 34 27.89 13.41 -29.66
CA GLY A 34 29.19 12.79 -29.90
C GLY A 34 30.18 12.94 -28.73
N ARG A 35 30.12 14.05 -28.00
CA ARG A 35 30.93 14.25 -26.78
C ARG A 35 30.39 13.43 -25.60
N LEU A 36 29.09 13.34 -25.44
CA LEU A 36 28.45 12.53 -24.39
C LEU A 36 28.72 11.03 -24.61
N LEU A 37 28.61 10.56 -25.86
CA LEU A 37 28.90 9.18 -26.21
C LEU A 37 30.40 8.83 -26.05
N LYS A 38 31.34 9.76 -26.30
CA LYS A 38 32.77 9.56 -26.02
C LYS A 38 33.03 9.47 -24.50
N HIS A 39 32.37 10.28 -23.68
CA HIS A 39 32.51 10.19 -22.21
C HIS A 39 31.89 8.90 -21.64
N ILE A 40 30.75 8.47 -22.18
CA ILE A 40 30.14 7.18 -21.80
C ILE A 40 31.05 6.01 -22.24
N ARG A 41 31.57 6.03 -23.48
CA ARG A 41 32.49 4.99 -23.95
C ARG A 41 33.81 4.94 -23.17
N ALA A 42 34.40 6.11 -22.82
CA ALA A 42 35.62 6.15 -22.00
C ALA A 42 35.39 5.61 -20.58
N ARG A 43 34.20 5.86 -20.02
CA ARG A 43 33.82 5.37 -18.70
C ARG A 43 33.50 3.87 -18.70
N TRP A 44 33.10 3.30 -19.84
CA TRP A 44 32.86 1.87 -20.04
C TRP A 44 34.16 1.10 -20.43
N ALA A 45 35.07 1.70 -21.18
CA ALA A 45 36.31 1.09 -21.57
C ALA A 45 37.31 0.88 -20.42
N GLY A 46 37.16 1.64 -19.33
CA GLY A 46 38.00 1.49 -18.13
C GLY A 46 37.53 0.42 -17.13
N ARG A 47 36.33 -0.12 -17.28
CA ARG A 47 35.89 -1.28 -16.50
C ARG A 47 36.44 -2.54 -17.15
N LYS A 48 37.63 -3.00 -16.70
CA LYS A 48 38.05 -4.39 -16.88
C LYS A 48 36.83 -5.24 -16.49
N HIS A 49 36.45 -6.18 -17.36
CA HIS A 49 35.50 -7.24 -17.03
C HIS A 49 36.03 -7.94 -15.78
N GLY A 50 35.70 -7.42 -14.59
CA GLY A 50 35.80 -8.19 -13.38
C GLY A 50 34.93 -9.42 -13.65
N HIS A 51 35.53 -10.57 -13.64
CA HIS A 51 34.85 -11.85 -13.61
C HIS A 51 33.78 -11.70 -12.51
N LEU A 52 32.51 -11.66 -12.90
CA LEU A 52 31.43 -11.73 -11.93
C LEU A 52 31.59 -13.08 -11.28
N ASP A 53 32.12 -13.09 -10.08
CA ASP A 53 32.23 -14.28 -9.26
C ASP A 53 30.79 -14.74 -8.95
N THR A 54 30.27 -15.59 -9.85
CA THR A 54 28.93 -16.18 -9.78
C THR A 54 28.81 -17.17 -8.62
N THR A 55 29.85 -17.31 -7.79
CA THR A 55 29.85 -18.16 -6.60
C THR A 55 29.49 -17.45 -5.30
N ALA A 56 29.31 -16.12 -5.32
CA ALA A 56 28.81 -15.43 -4.13
C ALA A 56 27.39 -15.94 -3.85
N PRO A 57 27.12 -16.53 -2.66
CA PRO A 57 25.79 -17.03 -2.34
C PRO A 57 24.83 -15.83 -2.36
N VAL A 58 23.80 -15.91 -3.21
CA VAL A 58 22.71 -14.92 -3.19
C VAL A 58 22.15 -14.90 -1.77
N PRO A 59 22.15 -13.75 -1.09
CA PRO A 59 21.65 -13.67 0.28
C PRO A 59 20.22 -14.21 0.30
N ARG A 60 19.98 -15.29 1.04
CA ARG A 60 18.65 -15.87 1.19
C ARG A 60 17.76 -14.85 1.89
N LEU A 61 16.74 -14.38 1.19
CA LEU A 61 15.72 -13.51 1.75
C LEU A 61 15.05 -14.24 2.92
N LYS A 62 14.94 -13.56 4.06
CA LYS A 62 14.25 -14.12 5.23
C LYS A 62 12.75 -14.11 4.96
N ARG A 63 12.15 -15.29 4.90
CA ARG A 63 10.70 -15.47 4.68
C ARG A 63 10.05 -16.07 5.90
N ARG A 64 8.78 -15.74 6.12
CA ARG A 64 7.95 -16.36 7.14
C ARG A 64 6.47 -16.21 6.85
N LEU A 65 5.67 -17.10 7.41
CA LEU A 65 4.23 -16.96 7.43
C LEU A 65 3.83 -15.86 8.45
N ALA A 66 2.95 -14.95 8.05
CA ALA A 66 2.45 -13.88 8.89
C ALA A 66 0.97 -13.60 8.60
N ALA A 67 0.25 -13.12 9.62
CA ALA A 67 -1.04 -12.52 9.41
C ALA A 67 -0.85 -11.03 9.10
N ILE A 68 -1.34 -10.61 7.95
CA ILE A 68 -1.19 -9.26 7.41
C ILE A 68 -2.56 -8.58 7.49
N PHE A 69 -2.57 -7.41 8.09
CA PHE A 69 -3.72 -6.53 8.20
C PHE A 69 -3.40 -5.26 7.40
N ALA A 70 -4.18 -4.98 6.38
CA ALA A 70 -4.14 -3.73 5.63
C ALA A 70 -5.39 -2.92 5.94
N THR A 71 -5.25 -1.63 6.11
CA THR A 71 -6.39 -0.72 6.33
C THR A 71 -6.19 0.60 5.63
N ASP A 72 -7.29 1.22 5.22
CA ASP A 72 -7.35 2.49 4.51
C ASP A 72 -8.64 3.24 4.83
N VAL A 73 -8.65 4.57 4.70
CA VAL A 73 -9.84 5.41 4.92
C VAL A 73 -10.66 5.50 3.64
N VAL A 74 -11.94 5.26 3.77
CA VAL A 74 -12.88 5.37 2.64
C VAL A 74 -13.02 6.81 2.17
N GLY A 75 -12.65 7.07 0.91
CA GLY A 75 -12.85 8.38 0.28
C GLY A 75 -12.05 9.49 0.96
N TYR A 76 -10.84 9.21 1.43
CA TYR A 76 -9.98 10.20 2.11
C TYR A 76 -9.77 11.47 1.27
N SER A 77 -9.49 11.33 -0.03
CA SER A 77 -9.35 12.48 -0.93
C SER A 77 -10.59 13.37 -0.96
N ARG A 78 -11.80 12.78 -0.96
CA ARG A 78 -13.06 13.55 -0.89
C ARG A 78 -13.21 14.29 0.43
N LEU A 79 -12.82 13.67 1.54
CA LEU A 79 -12.89 14.32 2.87
C LEU A 79 -11.91 15.49 2.97
N THR A 80 -10.70 15.36 2.43
CA THR A 80 -9.67 16.41 2.41
C THR A 80 -10.02 17.54 1.44
N GLU A 81 -10.71 17.27 0.33
CA GLU A 81 -11.22 18.32 -0.57
C GLU A 81 -12.26 19.24 0.12
N VAL A 82 -13.01 18.72 1.08
CA VAL A 82 -14.00 19.51 1.83
C VAL A 82 -13.34 20.35 2.94
N ASP A 83 -12.46 19.73 3.73
CA ASP A 83 -11.73 20.37 4.83
C ASP A 83 -10.48 19.52 5.17
N GLU A 84 -9.34 19.94 4.68
CA GLU A 84 -8.08 19.22 4.82
C GLU A 84 -7.58 19.20 6.26
N GLU A 85 -7.59 20.37 6.94
CA GLU A 85 -7.03 20.49 8.29
C GLU A 85 -7.88 19.73 9.32
N ASP A 86 -9.22 19.88 9.27
CA ASP A 86 -10.15 19.14 10.15
C ASP A 86 -10.07 17.63 9.88
N THR A 87 -10.07 17.22 8.61
CA THR A 87 -10.00 15.81 8.25
C THR A 87 -8.69 15.18 8.75
N HIS A 88 -7.54 15.87 8.54
CA HIS A 88 -6.25 15.40 9.04
C HIS A 88 -6.21 15.32 10.57
N GLY A 89 -6.69 16.34 11.26
CA GLY A 89 -6.77 16.37 12.74
C GLY A 89 -7.62 15.23 13.30
N ARG A 90 -8.79 15.00 12.71
CA ARG A 90 -9.72 13.92 13.12
C ARG A 90 -9.12 12.54 12.82
N LEU A 91 -8.50 12.35 11.66
CA LEU A 91 -7.82 11.10 11.33
C LEU A 91 -6.70 10.80 12.32
N LYS A 92 -5.85 11.80 12.63
CA LYS A 92 -4.79 11.67 13.62
C LYS A 92 -5.34 11.27 15.00
N THR A 93 -6.48 11.83 15.39
CA THR A 93 -7.16 11.48 16.64
C THR A 93 -7.67 10.03 16.59
N CYS A 94 -8.25 9.58 15.46
CA CYS A 94 -8.65 8.17 15.29
C CYS A 94 -7.45 7.22 15.43
N TRP A 95 -6.31 7.57 14.85
CA TRP A 95 -5.08 6.78 14.99
C TRP A 95 -4.63 6.70 16.46
N THR A 96 -4.46 7.83 17.13
CA THR A 96 -3.91 7.90 18.49
C THR A 96 -4.83 7.28 19.54
N GLU A 97 -6.14 7.47 19.40
CA GLU A 97 -7.09 7.05 20.45
C GLU A 97 -7.68 5.66 20.21
N VAL A 98 -7.75 5.20 18.94
CA VAL A 98 -8.44 3.95 18.60
C VAL A 98 -7.50 2.95 17.94
N ILE A 99 -6.88 3.31 16.78
CA ILE A 99 -6.21 2.34 15.93
C ILE A 99 -4.94 1.83 16.60
N ASP A 100 -3.99 2.71 16.93
CA ASP A 100 -2.71 2.34 17.53
C ASP A 100 -2.88 1.58 18.86
N PRO A 101 -3.70 2.03 19.82
CA PRO A 101 -3.90 1.30 21.06
C PRO A 101 -4.54 -0.09 20.85
N THR A 102 -5.44 -0.21 19.86
CA THR A 102 -6.08 -1.49 19.57
C THR A 102 -5.11 -2.47 18.93
N ILE A 103 -4.30 -2.01 17.96
CA ILE A 103 -3.23 -2.81 17.35
C ILE A 103 -2.26 -3.32 18.42
N GLN A 104 -1.82 -2.46 19.33
CA GLN A 104 -0.88 -2.83 20.41
C GLN A 104 -1.52 -3.85 21.39
N ARG A 105 -2.79 -3.66 21.77
CA ARG A 105 -3.53 -4.59 22.64
C ARG A 105 -3.61 -5.99 22.04
N HIS A 106 -3.75 -6.08 20.73
CA HIS A 106 -3.75 -7.34 19.98
C HIS A 106 -2.36 -7.79 19.53
N ARG A 107 -1.29 -7.16 20.03
CA ARG A 107 0.12 -7.56 19.75
C ARG A 107 0.48 -7.43 18.26
N GLY A 108 -0.14 -6.48 17.56
CA GLY A 108 0.21 -6.12 16.20
C GLY A 108 1.44 -5.21 16.15
N ARG A 109 2.19 -5.31 15.07
CA ARG A 109 3.30 -4.42 14.73
C ARG A 109 2.96 -3.61 13.49
N ILE A 110 2.86 -2.29 13.62
CA ILE A 110 2.72 -1.41 12.46
C ILE A 110 4.02 -1.49 11.68
N VAL A 111 3.93 -1.92 10.43
CA VAL A 111 5.06 -2.03 9.50
C VAL A 111 5.24 -0.72 8.75
N LYS A 112 4.12 -0.16 8.28
CA LYS A 112 4.13 1.03 7.43
C LYS A 112 2.83 1.81 7.57
N ASN A 113 2.94 3.13 7.68
CA ASN A 113 1.83 4.05 7.50
C ASN A 113 1.79 4.53 6.05
N THR A 114 0.62 4.55 5.44
CA THR A 114 0.40 4.96 4.04
C THR A 114 -0.20 6.37 3.92
N GLY A 115 -0.32 7.08 5.05
CA GLY A 115 -0.95 8.40 5.14
C GLY A 115 -2.35 8.30 5.72
N ASP A 116 -3.28 7.74 5.00
CA ASP A 116 -4.67 7.49 5.40
C ASP A 116 -4.91 6.05 5.91
N GLY A 117 -3.95 5.15 5.73
CA GLY A 117 -4.04 3.77 6.17
C GLY A 117 -2.74 3.22 6.77
N ALA A 118 -2.70 1.91 7.00
CA ALA A 118 -1.52 1.22 7.46
C ALA A 118 -1.45 -0.24 7.04
N LEU A 119 -0.22 -0.74 7.00
CA LEU A 119 0.11 -2.14 6.92
C LEU A 119 0.59 -2.61 8.30
N VAL A 120 -0.09 -3.61 8.85
CA VAL A 120 0.18 -4.15 10.19
C VAL A 120 0.42 -5.65 10.09
N GLU A 121 1.34 -6.12 10.88
CA GLU A 121 1.69 -7.52 10.97
C GLU A 121 1.33 -8.08 12.34
N PHE A 122 0.78 -9.31 12.34
CA PHE A 122 0.48 -10.07 13.54
C PHE A 122 1.11 -11.45 13.46
N VAL A 123 1.57 -11.96 14.61
CA VAL A 123 2.01 -13.35 14.74
C VAL A 123 0.81 -14.30 14.70
N SER A 124 -0.33 -13.85 15.25
CA SER A 124 -1.58 -14.62 15.33
C SER A 124 -2.63 -14.03 14.38
N VAL A 125 -3.13 -14.86 13.47
CA VAL A 125 -4.25 -14.45 12.60
C VAL A 125 -5.55 -14.23 13.41
N VAL A 126 -5.73 -14.91 14.54
CA VAL A 126 -6.88 -14.69 15.44
C VAL A 126 -6.81 -13.29 16.04
N ASP A 127 -5.62 -12.86 16.45
CA ASP A 127 -5.42 -11.52 17.00
C ASP A 127 -5.63 -10.45 15.91
N ALA A 128 -5.17 -10.69 14.67
CA ALA A 128 -5.41 -9.78 13.54
C ALA A 128 -6.90 -9.56 13.27
N VAL A 129 -7.69 -10.64 13.21
CA VAL A 129 -9.13 -10.54 12.94
C VAL A 129 -9.88 -9.93 14.14
N ARG A 130 -9.51 -10.27 15.37
CA ARG A 130 -10.08 -9.63 16.57
C ARG A 130 -9.79 -8.15 16.63
N CYS A 131 -8.56 -7.75 16.30
CA CYS A 131 -8.18 -6.34 16.18
C CYS A 131 -9.06 -5.62 15.14
N ALA A 132 -9.23 -6.21 13.94
CA ALA A 132 -10.08 -5.65 12.90
C ALA A 132 -11.52 -5.43 13.36
N ILE A 133 -12.12 -6.44 14.00
CA ILE A 133 -13.49 -6.37 14.52
C ILE A 133 -13.60 -5.29 15.60
N GLU A 134 -12.64 -5.19 16.52
CA GLU A 134 -12.66 -4.20 17.59
C GLU A 134 -12.53 -2.77 17.04
N VAL A 135 -11.58 -2.54 16.10
CA VAL A 135 -11.42 -1.26 15.42
C VAL A 135 -12.72 -0.82 14.75
N GLN A 136 -13.32 -1.69 13.94
CA GLN A 136 -14.55 -1.36 13.22
C GLN A 136 -15.72 -1.07 14.18
N ARG A 137 -15.83 -1.84 15.27
CA ARG A 137 -16.87 -1.60 16.30
C ARG A 137 -16.69 -0.24 16.99
N VAL A 138 -15.47 0.09 17.40
CA VAL A 138 -15.21 1.37 18.08
C VAL A 138 -15.43 2.53 17.12
N MET A 139 -15.02 2.41 15.88
CA MET A 139 -15.23 3.43 14.85
C MET A 139 -16.73 3.60 14.51
N ALA A 140 -17.50 2.52 14.47
CA ALA A 140 -18.95 2.61 14.28
C ALA A 140 -19.62 3.42 15.40
N VAL A 141 -19.26 3.16 16.66
CA VAL A 141 -19.76 3.94 17.81
C VAL A 141 -19.33 5.40 17.71
N ARG A 142 -18.06 5.68 17.38
CA ARG A 142 -17.54 7.05 17.24
C ARG A 142 -18.28 7.82 16.14
N ASN A 143 -18.65 7.18 15.08
CA ASN A 143 -19.34 7.76 13.93
C ASN A 143 -20.85 8.01 14.17
N THR A 144 -21.45 7.52 15.25
CA THR A 144 -22.90 7.72 15.52
C THR A 144 -23.29 9.20 15.62
N THR A 145 -22.40 10.03 16.16
CA THR A 145 -22.63 11.48 16.35
C THR A 145 -22.05 12.32 15.19
N VAL A 146 -21.41 11.70 14.20
CA VAL A 146 -20.77 12.39 13.08
C VAL A 146 -21.69 12.35 11.85
N PRO A 147 -21.95 13.50 11.18
CA PRO A 147 -22.67 13.54 9.92
C PRO A 147 -22.08 12.59 8.89
N GLN A 148 -22.91 11.93 8.08
CA GLN A 148 -22.49 10.85 7.18
C GLN A 148 -21.41 11.27 6.20
N ASP A 149 -21.50 12.48 5.66
CA ASP A 149 -20.53 13.07 4.70
C ASP A 149 -19.16 13.36 5.32
N ARG A 150 -19.06 13.41 6.65
CA ARG A 150 -17.83 13.69 7.40
C ARG A 150 -17.29 12.47 8.16
N ARG A 151 -17.94 11.31 8.09
CA ARG A 151 -17.50 10.10 8.78
C ARG A 151 -16.15 9.63 8.27
N ILE A 152 -15.27 9.23 9.20
CA ILE A 152 -14.05 8.51 8.90
C ILE A 152 -14.37 7.03 9.07
N GLU A 153 -14.46 6.32 7.97
CA GLU A 153 -14.72 4.89 7.91
C GLU A 153 -13.52 4.18 7.32
N PHE A 154 -13.12 3.09 7.97
CA PHE A 154 -12.00 2.28 7.49
C PHE A 154 -12.50 1.06 6.73
N ARG A 155 -11.74 0.63 5.72
CA ARG A 155 -11.81 -0.70 5.16
C ARG A 155 -10.66 -1.51 5.71
N VAL A 156 -10.87 -2.80 5.92
CA VAL A 156 -9.85 -3.69 6.44
C VAL A 156 -9.75 -4.95 5.61
N GLY A 157 -8.54 -5.32 5.22
CA GLY A 157 -8.20 -6.59 4.60
C GLY A 157 -7.29 -7.42 5.50
N VAL A 158 -7.64 -8.67 5.77
CA VAL A 158 -6.80 -9.59 6.55
C VAL A 158 -6.45 -10.82 5.73
N ASN A 159 -5.14 -11.08 5.60
CA ASN A 159 -4.61 -12.25 4.91
C ASN A 159 -3.62 -13.02 5.79
N LEU A 160 -3.57 -14.34 5.63
CA LEU A 160 -2.51 -15.18 6.16
C LEU A 160 -1.64 -15.65 4.98
N GLY A 161 -0.38 -15.26 4.94
CA GLY A 161 0.47 -15.55 3.79
C GLY A 161 1.97 -15.44 4.09
N ASP A 162 2.75 -15.91 3.14
CA ASP A 162 4.21 -15.82 3.21
C ASP A 162 4.68 -14.40 2.90
N VAL A 163 5.60 -13.89 3.69
CA VAL A 163 6.19 -12.57 3.54
C VAL A 163 7.72 -12.62 3.54
N ILE A 164 8.33 -11.76 2.76
CA ILE A 164 9.75 -11.42 2.85
C ILE A 164 9.88 -10.34 3.91
N VAL A 165 10.78 -10.57 4.86
CA VAL A 165 10.99 -9.67 6.00
C VAL A 165 12.26 -8.88 5.80
N GLU A 166 12.15 -7.56 5.83
CA GLU A 166 13.25 -6.61 5.94
C GLU A 166 13.22 -5.90 7.31
N PRO A 167 14.26 -5.20 7.73
CA PRO A 167 14.32 -4.59 9.07
C PRO A 167 13.10 -3.72 9.42
N ASN A 168 12.59 -2.96 8.44
CA ASN A 168 11.51 -1.99 8.64
C ASN A 168 10.31 -2.19 7.70
N ASP A 169 10.29 -3.25 6.90
CA ASP A 169 9.19 -3.48 5.94
C ASP A 169 8.94 -4.99 5.72
N ILE A 170 7.79 -5.32 5.13
CA ILE A 170 7.46 -6.66 4.65
C ILE A 170 6.96 -6.59 3.22
N TYR A 171 7.30 -7.60 2.43
CA TYR A 171 6.95 -7.68 1.01
C TYR A 171 6.44 -9.06 0.64
N GLY A 172 5.84 -9.17 -0.53
CA GLY A 172 5.44 -10.43 -1.14
C GLY A 172 3.95 -10.50 -1.45
N ASP A 173 3.55 -11.62 -2.03
CA ASP A 173 2.16 -11.82 -2.48
C ASP A 173 1.16 -11.75 -1.32
N GLY A 174 1.56 -12.21 -0.12
CA GLY A 174 0.72 -12.11 1.07
C GLY A 174 0.30 -10.68 1.41
N VAL A 175 1.22 -9.70 1.24
CA VAL A 175 0.94 -8.27 1.45
C VAL A 175 0.00 -7.74 0.35
N ASN A 176 0.26 -8.12 -0.90
CA ASN A 176 -0.56 -7.71 -2.03
C ASN A 176 -2.01 -8.21 -1.89
N VAL A 177 -2.20 -9.46 -1.45
CA VAL A 177 -3.52 -10.02 -1.19
C VAL A 177 -4.25 -9.23 -0.09
N ALA A 178 -3.60 -8.93 1.04
CA ALA A 178 -4.20 -8.14 2.12
C ALA A 178 -4.67 -6.75 1.64
N ALA A 179 -3.86 -6.04 0.85
CA ALA A 179 -4.23 -4.76 0.27
C ALA A 179 -5.40 -4.85 -0.74
N ARG A 180 -5.52 -5.97 -1.49
CA ARG A 180 -6.66 -6.18 -2.40
C ARG A 180 -7.93 -6.54 -1.64
N LEU A 181 -7.83 -7.29 -0.56
CA LEU A 181 -8.96 -7.59 0.33
C LEU A 181 -9.47 -6.32 1.00
N GLU A 182 -8.57 -5.43 1.42
CA GLU A 182 -8.93 -4.10 1.95
C GLU A 182 -9.78 -3.33 0.94
N GLY A 183 -9.31 -3.21 -0.33
CA GLY A 183 -10.04 -2.51 -1.38
C GLY A 183 -11.39 -3.15 -1.76
N LEU A 184 -11.61 -4.44 -1.44
CA LEU A 184 -12.88 -5.14 -1.65
C LEU A 184 -13.86 -4.94 -0.48
N ALA A 185 -13.37 -4.60 0.71
CA ALA A 185 -14.21 -4.45 1.89
C ALA A 185 -15.17 -3.27 1.76
N ALA A 186 -16.39 -3.43 2.24
CA ALA A 186 -17.34 -2.33 2.38
C ALA A 186 -16.83 -1.29 3.41
N PRO A 187 -17.27 -0.02 3.33
CA PRO A 187 -17.01 0.95 4.39
C PRO A 187 -17.39 0.40 5.78
N GLY A 188 -16.49 0.47 6.74
CA GLY A 188 -16.70 -0.12 8.08
C GLY A 188 -16.63 -1.66 8.12
N GLY A 189 -16.37 -2.32 6.98
CA GLY A 189 -16.31 -3.77 6.87
C GLY A 189 -14.90 -4.34 6.86
N ILE A 190 -14.80 -5.68 6.86
CA ILE A 190 -13.55 -6.42 6.84
C ILE A 190 -13.66 -7.51 5.79
N CYS A 191 -12.65 -7.68 4.93
CA CYS A 191 -12.49 -8.85 4.07
C CYS A 191 -11.34 -9.73 4.55
N VAL A 192 -11.55 -11.04 4.57
CA VAL A 192 -10.62 -12.03 5.09
C VAL A 192 -10.37 -13.09 4.01
N SER A 193 -9.11 -13.47 3.78
CA SER A 193 -8.79 -14.60 2.89
C SER A 193 -9.29 -15.93 3.46
N ALA A 194 -9.50 -16.92 2.58
CA ALA A 194 -9.92 -18.26 3.00
C ALA A 194 -8.95 -18.87 4.03
N ASP A 195 -7.64 -18.74 3.80
CA ASP A 195 -6.62 -19.28 4.71
C ASP A 195 -6.71 -18.64 6.09
N ALA A 196 -6.86 -17.32 6.14
CA ALA A 196 -7.07 -16.62 7.41
C ALA A 196 -8.39 -17.03 8.07
N TRP A 197 -9.49 -17.12 7.30
CA TRP A 197 -10.80 -17.51 7.83
C TRP A 197 -10.81 -18.93 8.39
N HIS A 198 -10.24 -19.89 7.68
CA HIS A 198 -10.16 -21.28 8.15
C HIS A 198 -9.44 -21.41 9.52
N CYS A 199 -8.47 -20.54 9.77
CA CYS A 199 -7.76 -20.51 11.05
C CYS A 199 -8.56 -19.87 12.19
N VAL A 200 -9.51 -18.95 11.89
CA VAL A 200 -10.20 -18.15 12.92
C VAL A 200 -11.66 -18.55 13.16
N ARG A 201 -12.27 -19.28 12.24
CA ARG A 201 -13.66 -19.74 12.40
C ARG A 201 -13.80 -20.55 13.71
N GLY A 202 -14.86 -20.27 14.46
CA GLY A 202 -15.08 -20.83 15.78
C GLY A 202 -14.25 -20.21 16.92
N LYS A 203 -13.35 -19.26 16.61
CA LYS A 203 -12.51 -18.55 17.59
C LYS A 203 -12.84 -17.06 17.69
N VAL A 204 -13.61 -16.54 16.75
CA VAL A 204 -14.09 -15.16 16.71
C VAL A 204 -15.62 -15.17 16.63
N ALA A 205 -16.26 -14.27 17.40
CA ALA A 205 -17.70 -14.08 17.37
C ALA A 205 -18.01 -12.95 16.37
N ALA A 206 -18.30 -13.31 15.12
CA ALA A 206 -18.67 -12.36 14.07
C ALA A 206 -19.67 -13.01 13.11
N GLN A 207 -20.59 -12.21 12.59
CA GLN A 207 -21.40 -12.61 11.44
C GLN A 207 -20.49 -12.55 10.19
N VAL A 208 -20.48 -13.62 9.41
CA VAL A 208 -19.60 -13.74 8.26
C VAL A 208 -20.41 -14.12 7.03
N VAL A 209 -20.11 -13.49 5.92
CA VAL A 209 -20.69 -13.74 4.61
C VAL A 209 -19.61 -14.35 3.72
N ASP A 210 -19.89 -15.49 3.12
CA ASP A 210 -19.02 -16.08 2.10
C ASP A 210 -19.25 -15.36 0.77
N LEU A 211 -18.24 -14.65 0.29
CA LEU A 211 -18.28 -13.97 -1.01
C LEU A 211 -17.87 -14.88 -2.18
N GLY A 212 -17.40 -16.09 -1.88
CA GLY A 212 -16.89 -17.00 -2.89
C GLY A 212 -15.57 -16.53 -3.54
N PRO A 213 -15.23 -17.11 -4.70
CA PRO A 213 -14.03 -16.73 -5.45
C PRO A 213 -14.14 -15.32 -6.03
N GLN A 214 -13.22 -14.44 -5.67
CA GLN A 214 -13.13 -13.05 -6.13
C GLN A 214 -11.89 -12.85 -7.00
N ARG A 215 -12.04 -12.20 -8.16
CA ARG A 215 -10.92 -11.80 -9.00
C ARG A 215 -10.29 -10.54 -8.42
N LEU A 216 -9.13 -10.69 -7.80
CA LEU A 216 -8.37 -9.58 -7.26
C LEU A 216 -7.37 -9.07 -8.32
N LYS A 217 -7.23 -7.74 -8.42
CA LYS A 217 -6.36 -7.09 -9.43
C LYS A 217 -4.93 -7.61 -9.33
N ASN A 218 -4.33 -8.02 -10.47
CA ASN A 218 -2.95 -8.52 -10.59
C ASN A 218 -2.68 -9.83 -9.82
N LEU A 219 -3.70 -10.62 -9.48
CA LEU A 219 -3.55 -12.01 -9.05
C LEU A 219 -3.95 -12.93 -10.20
N ALA A 220 -3.16 -13.98 -10.44
CA ALA A 220 -3.39 -14.90 -11.54
C ALA A 220 -4.67 -15.74 -11.34
N GLU A 221 -4.93 -16.11 -10.09
CA GLU A 221 -6.07 -16.94 -9.70
C GLU A 221 -7.05 -16.18 -8.81
N PRO A 222 -8.37 -16.48 -8.88
CA PRO A 222 -9.33 -15.94 -7.95
C PRO A 222 -9.04 -16.37 -6.52
N ALA A 223 -9.12 -15.44 -5.58
CA ALA A 223 -9.01 -15.73 -4.16
C ALA A 223 -10.41 -15.93 -3.55
N HIS A 224 -10.61 -16.95 -2.74
CA HIS A 224 -11.85 -17.13 -1.99
C HIS A 224 -11.85 -16.17 -0.78
N VAL A 225 -12.91 -15.38 -0.64
CA VAL A 225 -13.01 -14.28 0.30
C VAL A 225 -14.23 -14.42 1.20
N TYR A 226 -14.02 -14.11 2.47
CA TYR A 226 -15.09 -13.99 3.48
C TYR A 226 -15.18 -12.54 3.93
N ALA A 227 -16.40 -12.02 4.08
CA ALA A 227 -16.63 -10.66 4.56
C ALA A 227 -17.24 -10.68 5.96
N ILE A 228 -16.77 -9.80 6.82
CA ILE A 228 -17.42 -9.41 8.07
C ILE A 228 -18.05 -8.05 7.79
N PRO A 229 -19.41 -7.97 7.73
CA PRO A 229 -20.08 -6.72 7.42
C PRO A 229 -19.84 -5.67 8.50
N PRO A 230 -20.06 -4.37 8.18
CA PRO A 230 -20.00 -3.30 9.17
C PRO A 230 -20.85 -3.61 10.39
N ALA A 231 -20.37 -3.22 11.58
CA ALA A 231 -21.19 -3.30 12.78
C ALA A 231 -22.43 -2.41 12.56
N VAL A 232 -23.62 -3.02 12.54
CA VAL A 232 -24.87 -2.24 12.51
C VAL A 232 -24.91 -1.47 13.82
N GLY A 233 -24.86 -0.13 13.74
CA GLY A 233 -25.04 0.70 14.92
C GLY A 233 -26.38 0.35 15.54
N THR A 234 -26.34 -0.26 16.72
CA THR A 234 -27.53 -0.40 17.55
C THR A 234 -28.02 1.02 17.85
N THR A 235 -29.10 1.39 17.19
CA THR A 235 -29.92 2.59 17.50
C THR A 235 -30.36 2.55 18.92
#